data_6900faa9ac2b8a4546c4b7b75faaa453
#
_entry.id   6900faa9ac2b8a4546c4b7b75faaa453
#
_cell.length_a   1.000
_cell.length_b   1.000
_cell.length_c   1.000
_cell.angle_alpha   90.00
_cell.angle_beta   90.00
_cell.angle_gamma   90.00
#
_symmetry.space_group_name_H-M   'P 1'
#
loop_
_entity.id
_entity.type
_entity.pdbx_description
1 polymer ?
#
loop_
_entity_poly.entity_id
_entity_poly.type
_entity_poly.pdbx_seq_one_letter_code
_entity_poly.pdbx_strand_id
1 'polypeptide(L)'
;MNLNNYFYTFPNALSYKFCDEVIKYALTHKQIVGVTADQGEGRDVIKQPLNKKETKVLQELRDSNVVWLNEPWIYKEIIPFIDRANIEAGWNFQYDFSESCQFTKYKKNQYYDWHSDSSVYPYNDPSDKGKHGKIRKLSVTC
;
A
#
# COMPACT_ATOMS: atom_id res chain seq x y z
N MET A 1 -6.83 -18.90 20.24
CA MET A 1 -6.32 -18.53 18.91
C MET A 1 -5.23 -17.50 19.11
N ASN A 2 -4.03 -17.73 18.61
CA ASN A 2 -2.96 -16.73 18.70
C ASN A 2 -3.05 -15.79 17.50
N LEU A 3 -3.50 -14.56 17.73
CA LEU A 3 -3.71 -13.56 16.67
C LEU A 3 -2.39 -13.08 16.04
N ASN A 4 -1.25 -13.24 16.74
CA ASN A 4 0.06 -12.89 16.20
C ASN A 4 0.41 -13.67 14.92
N ASN A 5 -0.26 -14.78 14.63
CA ASN A 5 -0.10 -15.49 13.37
C ASN A 5 -0.66 -14.71 12.16
N TYR A 6 -1.51 -13.70 12.40
CA TYR A 6 -2.22 -12.97 11.36
C TYR A 6 -1.87 -11.49 11.31
N PHE A 7 -1.62 -10.87 12.46
CA PHE A 7 -1.27 -9.46 12.53
C PHE A 7 -0.46 -9.14 13.79
N TYR A 8 0.26 -8.05 13.74
CA TYR A 8 1.02 -7.48 14.85
C TYR A 8 0.76 -5.97 14.91
N THR A 9 0.65 -5.40 16.11
CA THR A 9 0.33 -3.99 16.28
C THR A 9 1.30 -3.29 17.22
N PHE A 10 1.61 -2.05 16.91
CA PHE A 10 2.41 -1.17 17.75
C PHE A 10 1.58 0.09 18.09
N PRO A 11 0.91 0.13 19.25
CA PRO A 11 0.20 1.33 19.66
C PRO A 11 1.16 2.52 19.80
N ASN A 12 0.79 3.68 19.23
CA ASN A 12 1.59 4.91 19.30
C ASN A 12 3.00 4.77 18.71
N ALA A 13 3.19 3.94 17.70
CA ALA A 13 4.48 3.67 17.07
C ALA A 13 5.11 4.93 16.44
N LEU A 14 4.28 5.72 15.76
CA LEU A 14 4.71 6.91 15.03
C LEU A 14 4.35 8.18 15.79
N SER A 15 5.25 9.17 15.81
CA SER A 15 4.97 10.43 16.44
C SER A 15 3.96 11.26 15.65
N TYR A 16 3.14 12.06 16.32
CA TYR A 16 2.22 12.99 15.65
C TYR A 16 2.95 13.92 14.68
N LYS A 17 4.15 14.38 15.05
CA LYS A 17 4.98 15.22 14.19
C LYS A 17 5.28 14.50 12.87
N PHE A 18 5.72 13.25 12.92
CA PHE A 18 5.99 12.46 11.72
C PHE A 18 4.72 12.26 10.87
N CYS A 19 3.60 11.90 11.50
CA CYS A 19 2.33 11.75 10.80
C CYS A 19 1.92 13.04 10.07
N ASP A 20 2.04 14.19 10.75
CA ASP A 20 1.73 15.51 10.16
C ASP A 20 2.67 15.86 9.00
N GLU A 21 3.95 15.50 9.09
CA GLU A 21 4.94 15.72 8.03
C GLU A 21 4.60 14.87 6.80
N VAL A 22 4.26 13.59 6.98
CA VAL A 22 3.82 12.71 5.87
C VAL A 22 2.56 13.25 5.21
N ILE A 23 1.56 13.64 6.00
CA ILE A 23 0.30 14.20 5.48
C ILE A 23 0.57 15.48 4.68
N LYS A 24 1.31 16.43 5.24
CA LYS A 24 1.66 17.68 4.55
C LYS A 24 2.40 17.39 3.25
N TYR A 25 3.39 16.52 3.29
CA TYR A 25 4.17 16.15 2.13
C TYR A 25 3.30 15.50 1.03
N ALA A 26 2.49 14.51 1.38
CA ALA A 26 1.60 13.83 0.44
C ALA A 26 0.60 14.81 -0.22
N LEU A 27 0.09 15.78 0.53
CA LEU A 27 -0.85 16.79 0.01
C LEU A 27 -0.23 17.78 -0.98
N THR A 28 1.09 17.87 -1.07
CA THR A 28 1.77 18.67 -2.12
C THR A 28 1.81 17.95 -3.47
N HIS A 29 1.56 16.65 -3.48
CA HIS A 29 1.63 15.81 -4.68
C HIS A 29 0.27 15.68 -5.36
N LYS A 30 0.31 15.43 -6.67
CA LYS A 30 -0.91 15.17 -7.46
C LYS A 30 -1.54 13.86 -7.01
N GLN A 31 -2.76 13.94 -6.53
CA GLN A 31 -3.56 12.77 -6.22
C GLN A 31 -4.10 12.13 -7.50
N ILE A 32 -4.11 10.82 -7.53
CA ILE A 32 -4.69 10.00 -8.61
C ILE A 32 -5.77 9.09 -8.05
N VAL A 33 -6.63 8.59 -8.90
CA VAL A 33 -7.65 7.60 -8.52
C VAL A 33 -6.94 6.31 -8.08
N GLY A 34 -7.31 5.79 -6.92
CA GLY A 34 -6.82 4.51 -6.46
C GLY A 34 -7.43 3.38 -7.29
N VAL A 35 -6.59 2.57 -7.94
CA VAL A 35 -7.01 1.40 -8.73
C VAL A 35 -6.79 0.10 -7.98
N THR A 36 -7.48 -0.97 -8.41
CA THR A 36 -7.28 -2.33 -7.92
C THR A 36 -6.44 -3.14 -8.90
N ALA A 37 -5.88 -4.26 -8.43
CA ALA A 37 -5.05 -5.15 -9.25
C ALA A 37 -5.74 -5.57 -10.55
N ASP A 38 -7.02 -5.93 -10.50
CA ASP A 38 -7.78 -6.41 -11.66
C ASP A 38 -7.99 -5.35 -12.76
N GLN A 39 -7.81 -4.06 -12.44
CA GLN A 39 -8.12 -2.96 -13.35
C GLN A 39 -6.94 -2.06 -13.68
N GLY A 40 -5.82 -2.24 -13.04
CA GLY A 40 -4.75 -1.30 -13.25
C GLY A 40 -3.44 -1.57 -12.54
N GLU A 41 -3.23 -2.73 -11.98
CA GLU A 41 -1.90 -3.06 -11.47
C GLU A 41 -0.88 -2.99 -12.62
N GLY A 42 0.12 -2.13 -12.45
CA GLY A 42 1.08 -1.81 -13.52
C GLY A 42 0.60 -0.78 -14.55
N ARG A 43 -0.69 -0.36 -14.52
CA ARG A 43 -1.21 0.67 -15.43
C ARG A 43 -0.89 2.07 -14.90
N ASP A 44 -0.18 2.85 -15.66
CA ASP A 44 -0.03 4.28 -15.40
C ASP A 44 -1.33 5.01 -15.73
N VAL A 45 -2.20 5.16 -14.75
CA VAL A 45 -3.51 5.82 -14.92
C VAL A 45 -3.41 7.31 -15.24
N ILE A 46 -2.22 7.91 -15.11
CA ILE A 46 -1.98 9.28 -15.55
C ILE A 46 -1.84 9.32 -17.07
N LYS A 47 -1.10 8.36 -17.64
CA LYS A 47 -0.87 8.25 -19.09
C LYS A 47 -2.00 7.51 -19.81
N GLN A 48 -2.62 6.55 -19.13
CA GLN A 48 -3.70 5.71 -19.65
C GLN A 48 -4.90 5.79 -18.71
N PRO A 49 -5.67 6.89 -18.71
CA PRO A 49 -6.80 7.07 -17.82
C PRO A 49 -7.87 6.00 -18.03
N LEU A 50 -8.57 5.67 -16.96
CA LEU A 50 -9.71 4.76 -17.00
C LEU A 50 -10.84 5.37 -17.86
N ASN A 51 -11.48 4.56 -18.68
CA ASN A 51 -12.70 4.96 -19.35
C ASN A 51 -13.90 4.94 -18.39
N LYS A 52 -15.05 5.45 -18.83
CA LYS A 52 -16.26 5.55 -17.98
C LYS A 52 -16.75 4.21 -17.44
N LYS A 53 -16.63 3.12 -18.21
CA LYS A 53 -17.04 1.78 -17.80
C LYS A 53 -16.09 1.22 -16.74
N GLU A 54 -14.79 1.33 -16.99
CA GLU A 54 -13.74 0.92 -16.03
C GLU A 54 -13.85 1.70 -14.72
N THR A 55 -14.09 3.01 -14.80
CA THR A 55 -14.29 3.86 -13.61
C THR A 55 -15.50 3.40 -12.81
N LYS A 56 -16.62 3.08 -13.46
CA LYS A 56 -17.82 2.61 -12.75
C LYS A 56 -17.57 1.27 -12.05
N VAL A 57 -16.96 0.31 -12.73
CA VAL A 57 -16.63 -1.00 -12.13
C VAL A 57 -15.64 -0.83 -10.97
N LEU A 58 -14.63 0.04 -11.12
CA LEU A 58 -13.72 0.35 -10.04
C LEU A 58 -14.45 0.93 -8.82
N GLN A 59 -15.37 1.87 -9.05
CA GLN A 59 -16.13 2.53 -7.98
C GLN A 59 -17.10 1.59 -7.24
N GLU A 60 -17.39 0.41 -7.76
CA GLU A 60 -18.13 -0.63 -7.02
C GLU A 60 -17.26 -1.34 -5.98
N LEU A 61 -15.94 -1.28 -6.11
CA LEU A 61 -14.96 -1.90 -5.20
C LEU A 61 -14.17 -0.86 -4.40
N ARG A 62 -13.81 0.24 -5.04
CA ARG A 62 -12.95 1.27 -4.46
C ARG A 62 -13.26 2.65 -4.98
N ASP A 63 -13.50 3.57 -4.09
CA ASP A 63 -13.52 5.01 -4.37
C ASP A 63 -12.54 5.71 -3.41
N SER A 64 -11.36 6.06 -3.90
CA SER A 64 -10.32 6.71 -3.11
C SER A 64 -9.36 7.50 -3.98
N ASN A 65 -8.65 8.42 -3.34
CA ASN A 65 -7.54 9.15 -3.97
C ASN A 65 -6.23 8.74 -3.31
N VAL A 66 -5.21 8.48 -4.12
CA VAL A 66 -3.91 8.01 -3.63
C VAL A 66 -2.76 8.88 -4.13
N VAL A 67 -1.69 8.90 -3.34
CA VAL A 67 -0.37 9.40 -3.71
C VAL A 67 0.63 8.30 -3.40
N TRP A 68 1.54 8.02 -4.32
CA TRP A 68 2.62 7.07 -4.12
C TRP A 68 3.87 7.80 -3.64
N LEU A 69 4.38 7.40 -2.49
CA LEU A 69 5.53 8.00 -1.82
C LEU A 69 6.69 7.02 -1.77
N ASN A 70 7.89 7.51 -2.12
CA ASN A 70 9.11 6.70 -2.16
C ASN A 70 10.27 7.33 -1.37
N GLU A 71 9.97 8.25 -0.48
CA GLU A 71 10.96 9.03 0.25
C GLU A 71 11.67 8.18 1.32
N PRO A 72 13.00 8.10 1.29
CA PRO A 72 13.76 7.30 2.24
C PRO A 72 13.49 7.61 3.72
N TRP A 73 13.14 8.86 4.04
CA TRP A 73 12.83 9.25 5.43
C TRP A 73 11.56 8.60 5.95
N ILE A 74 10.57 8.29 5.08
CA ILE A 74 9.34 7.56 5.46
C ILE A 74 9.69 6.11 5.79
N TYR A 75 10.44 5.43 4.91
CA TYR A 75 10.85 4.04 5.13
C TYR A 75 11.73 3.88 6.35
N LYS A 76 12.61 4.84 6.62
CA LYS A 76 13.49 4.83 7.80
C LYS A 76 12.70 4.75 9.10
N GLU A 77 11.53 5.39 9.18
CA GLU A 77 10.67 5.34 10.37
C GLU A 77 9.81 4.06 10.43
N ILE A 78 9.39 3.52 9.30
CA ILE A 78 8.42 2.40 9.25
C ILE A 78 9.12 1.03 9.26
N ILE A 79 10.18 0.84 8.50
CA ILE A 79 10.86 -0.46 8.34
C ILE A 79 11.26 -1.09 9.67
N PRO A 80 11.79 -0.37 10.68
CA PRO A 80 12.14 -0.99 11.95
C PRO A 80 10.97 -1.67 12.67
N PHE A 81 9.75 -1.15 12.51
CA PHE A 81 8.55 -1.78 13.06
C PHE A 81 8.16 -3.04 12.28
N ILE A 82 8.34 -3.03 10.96
CA ILE A 82 8.09 -4.21 10.11
C ILE A 82 9.04 -5.34 10.48
N ASP A 83 10.34 -5.05 10.58
CA ASP A 83 11.37 -6.01 10.97
C ASP A 83 11.08 -6.61 12.34
N ARG A 84 10.75 -5.75 13.30
CA ARG A 84 10.42 -6.15 14.66
C ARG A 84 9.17 -7.04 14.69
N ALA A 85 8.09 -6.66 14.00
CA ALA A 85 6.87 -7.45 13.91
C ALA A 85 7.14 -8.83 13.29
N ASN A 86 7.90 -8.87 12.20
CA ASN A 86 8.26 -10.09 11.51
C ASN A 86 9.00 -11.10 12.42
N ILE A 87 9.87 -10.60 13.31
CA ILE A 87 10.60 -11.41 14.27
C ILE A 87 9.70 -11.79 15.45
N GLU A 88 9.08 -10.81 16.12
CA GLU A 88 8.32 -11.03 17.36
C GLU A 88 7.04 -11.85 17.14
N ALA A 89 6.42 -11.75 15.97
CA ALA A 89 5.30 -12.62 15.58
C ALA A 89 5.75 -14.02 15.15
N GLY A 90 7.03 -14.22 14.94
CA GLY A 90 7.58 -15.51 14.48
C GLY A 90 7.33 -15.79 13.00
N TRP A 91 6.98 -14.79 12.21
CA TRP A 91 6.75 -14.99 10.78
C TRP A 91 8.03 -15.30 10.02
N ASN A 92 9.13 -14.60 10.35
CA ASN A 92 10.47 -14.83 9.81
C ASN A 92 10.54 -14.82 8.27
N PHE A 93 9.69 -14.01 7.62
CA PHE A 93 9.76 -13.84 6.18
C PHE A 93 11.07 -13.17 5.78
N GLN A 94 11.73 -13.75 4.79
CA GLN A 94 12.85 -13.09 4.11
C GLN A 94 12.29 -12.23 2.98
N TYR A 95 12.35 -10.92 3.15
CA TYR A 95 11.93 -9.97 2.12
C TYR A 95 13.10 -9.05 1.75
N ASP A 96 13.15 -8.65 0.51
CA ASP A 96 14.25 -7.89 -0.10
C ASP A 96 13.75 -6.64 -0.84
N PHE A 97 12.45 -6.40 -0.82
CA PHE A 97 11.85 -5.29 -1.53
C PHE A 97 10.65 -4.72 -0.77
N SER A 98 10.59 -3.39 -0.70
CA SER A 98 9.43 -2.65 -0.21
C SER A 98 8.78 -1.89 -1.36
N GLU A 99 7.49 -2.06 -1.52
CA GLU A 99 6.71 -1.29 -2.51
C GLU A 99 6.62 0.18 -2.08
N SER A 100 6.21 1.04 -3.02
CA SER A 100 5.91 2.45 -2.71
C SER A 100 4.85 2.56 -1.62
N CYS A 101 5.05 3.47 -0.67
CA CYS A 101 4.03 3.75 0.34
C CYS A 101 2.82 4.41 -0.32
N GLN A 102 1.64 3.84 -0.12
CA GLN A 102 0.39 4.41 -0.61
C GLN A 102 -0.21 5.32 0.45
N PHE A 103 -0.13 6.63 0.25
CA PHE A 103 -0.93 7.57 1.02
C PHE A 103 -2.33 7.63 0.42
N THR A 104 -3.35 7.26 1.20
CA THR A 104 -4.74 7.24 0.74
C THR A 104 -5.55 8.29 1.46
N LYS A 105 -6.29 9.11 0.70
CA LYS A 105 -7.23 10.06 1.23
C LYS A 105 -8.66 9.66 0.88
N TYR A 106 -9.49 9.50 1.89
CA TYR A 106 -10.92 9.25 1.75
C TYR A 106 -11.71 10.52 2.04
N LYS A 107 -12.60 10.91 1.13
CA LYS A 107 -13.62 11.93 1.34
C LYS A 107 -14.89 11.27 1.90
N LYS A 108 -15.87 12.07 2.28
CA LYS A 108 -17.18 11.55 2.70
C LYS A 108 -17.76 10.62 1.63
N ASN A 109 -18.23 9.45 2.05
CA ASN A 109 -18.79 8.37 1.22
C ASN A 109 -17.77 7.65 0.31
N GLN A 110 -16.48 7.95 0.39
CA GLN A 110 -15.45 7.16 -0.27
C GLN A 110 -15.08 5.93 0.57
N TYR A 111 -14.67 4.86 -0.09
CA TYR A 111 -14.41 3.57 0.55
C TYR A 111 -13.45 2.70 -0.25
N TYR A 112 -13.00 1.65 0.38
CA TYR A 112 -12.38 0.50 -0.25
C TYR A 112 -12.97 -0.74 0.41
N ASP A 113 -13.65 -1.57 -0.37
CA ASP A 113 -14.30 -2.77 0.12
C ASP A 113 -13.31 -3.85 0.55
N TRP A 114 -13.82 -4.90 1.17
CA TRP A 114 -13.01 -6.03 1.61
C TRP A 114 -12.18 -6.59 0.46
N HIS A 115 -10.87 -6.69 0.68
CA HIS A 115 -9.92 -7.16 -0.32
C HIS A 115 -8.73 -7.86 0.34
N SER A 116 -7.97 -8.59 -0.45
CA SER A 116 -6.67 -9.13 -0.04
C SER A 116 -5.55 -8.25 -0.59
N ASP A 117 -4.59 -7.88 0.25
CA ASP A 117 -3.39 -7.15 -0.18
C ASP A 117 -2.39 -8.04 -0.92
N SER A 118 -2.54 -9.36 -0.82
CA SER A 118 -1.63 -10.31 -1.45
C SER A 118 -2.37 -11.17 -2.48
N SER A 119 -1.69 -11.47 -3.58
CA SER A 119 -2.11 -12.49 -4.55
C SER A 119 -1.48 -13.84 -4.19
N VAL A 120 -2.16 -14.93 -4.57
CA VAL A 120 -1.58 -16.29 -4.52
C VAL A 120 -0.55 -16.53 -5.63
N TYR A 121 -0.56 -15.66 -6.65
CA TYR A 121 0.38 -15.74 -7.78
C TYR A 121 1.45 -14.66 -7.66
N PRO A 122 2.70 -14.96 -8.05
CA PRO A 122 3.75 -13.94 -8.16
C PRO A 122 3.38 -12.84 -9.15
N TYR A 123 3.89 -11.63 -8.90
CA TYR A 123 3.79 -10.54 -9.85
C TYR A 123 4.44 -10.92 -11.18
N ASN A 124 3.72 -10.74 -12.27
CA ASN A 124 4.19 -11.03 -13.62
C ASN A 124 4.38 -9.75 -14.43
N ASP A 125 5.31 -8.91 -14.00
CA ASP A 125 5.72 -7.70 -14.71
C ASP A 125 7.24 -7.68 -14.88
N PRO A 126 7.78 -8.15 -16.03
CA PRO A 126 9.21 -8.15 -16.27
C PRO A 126 9.86 -6.76 -16.29
N SER A 127 9.07 -5.70 -16.45
CA SER A 127 9.57 -4.31 -16.43
C SER A 127 9.86 -3.83 -15.00
N ASP A 128 9.15 -4.37 -14.00
CA ASP A 128 9.37 -4.08 -12.59
C ASP A 128 10.24 -5.15 -11.93
N LYS A 129 11.56 -4.98 -12.04
CA LYS A 129 12.54 -5.93 -11.47
C LYS A 129 12.44 -6.07 -9.95
N GLY A 130 11.88 -5.08 -9.26
CA GLY A 130 11.67 -5.12 -7.81
C GLY A 130 10.60 -6.12 -7.40
N LYS A 131 9.52 -6.22 -8.18
CA LYS A 131 8.35 -7.06 -7.89
C LYS A 131 8.28 -8.35 -8.70
N HIS A 132 8.80 -8.36 -9.93
CA HIS A 132 8.68 -9.51 -10.83
C HIS A 132 9.10 -10.83 -10.17
N GLY A 133 8.25 -11.83 -10.25
CA GLY A 133 8.46 -13.15 -9.65
C GLY A 133 8.27 -13.22 -8.13
N LYS A 134 7.91 -12.12 -7.47
CA LYS A 134 7.71 -12.05 -6.01
C LYS A 134 6.25 -12.03 -5.62
N ILE A 135 5.99 -12.41 -4.37
CA ILE A 135 4.66 -12.34 -3.73
C ILE A 135 4.76 -11.42 -2.52
N ARG A 136 3.82 -10.50 -2.37
CA ARG A 136 3.71 -9.67 -1.16
C ARG A 136 3.48 -10.55 0.07
N LYS A 137 4.32 -10.43 1.09
CA LYS A 137 4.26 -11.21 2.32
C LYS A 137 3.77 -10.41 3.51
N LEU A 138 4.10 -9.12 3.54
CA LEU A 138 3.73 -8.23 4.63
C LEU A 138 2.98 -7.02 4.06
N SER A 139 1.91 -6.63 4.73
CA SER A 139 1.19 -5.38 4.47
C SER A 139 1.14 -4.56 5.75
N VAL A 140 1.30 -3.26 5.64
CA VAL A 140 1.38 -2.34 6.77
C VAL A 140 0.39 -1.20 6.58
N THR A 141 -0.35 -0.90 7.65
CA THR A 141 -1.23 0.27 7.73
C THR A 141 -0.79 1.15 8.91
N CYS A 142 -0.64 2.45 8.65
CA CYS A 142 -0.27 3.46 9.65
C CYS A 142 -1.33 4.54 9.74
#